data_6f6b2e825dfa2139e66b074a87a1dc69
#
_entry.id   6f6b2e825dfa2139e66b074a87a1dc69
#
_cell.length_a   1.000
_cell.length_b   1.000
_cell.length_c   1.000
_cell.angle_alpha   90.00
_cell.angle_beta   90.00
_cell.angle_gamma   90.00
#
_symmetry.space_group_name_H-M   'P 1'
#
loop_
_entity.id
_entity.type
_entity.pdbx_description
1 polymer ?
#
loop_
_entity_poly.entity_id
_entity_poly.type
_entity_poly.pdbx_seq_one_letter_code
_entity_poly.pdbx_strand_id
1 'polypeptide(L)'
;MKQNGTDLKVQSSRKTDKYWVPVVAKTIDILDCFRSDLEELTLEQVVQRTNVPHTTAYRILHTLVCREYLLQSRRSYRLNRSRRRLKLGFANLSKHVSLAVEIEKSLRNAAANAGIQLLVWDNNRSAETAIRNAEAMVEEKVDVAVEFQLYEQSAPVIADSFARAHIPLISVVNPHHGTYYFGVNNYRAGHSAGRHLAEYAAERWHGKPDAVLLLESPHAGRTVQSRLIGVVQGIEERLGHLGDKCVQHLDGGGEKASSKAAVENFLQRSQAKRVLIAAINDESAMGAADAVCESKTCGIAIIGHGGSEEMMRAVADPESPCIGTVSFHPELYGADLVKFAIATIQGESATAARYISHEFLGKASLARLNWEKGLEKAESGARTS
;
A
#
# COMPACT_ATOMS: atom_id res chain seq x y z
N MET A 1 -0.56 -41.40 29.48
CA MET A 1 0.73 -40.85 28.98
C MET A 1 0.76 -39.37 29.37
N LYS A 2 1.79 -39.00 30.12
CA LYS A 2 1.91 -37.71 30.84
C LYS A 2 2.26 -36.59 29.84
N GLN A 3 1.42 -35.54 29.78
CA GLN A 3 1.78 -34.26 29.17
C GLN A 3 2.71 -33.50 30.10
N ASN A 4 3.94 -33.23 29.66
CA ASN A 4 4.86 -32.32 30.32
C ASN A 4 4.59 -30.90 29.78
N GLY A 5 3.79 -30.14 30.50
CA GLY A 5 3.71 -28.68 30.33
C GLY A 5 4.85 -28.03 31.11
N THR A 6 5.76 -27.37 30.44
CA THR A 6 6.81 -26.54 31.06
C THR A 6 6.20 -25.20 31.45
N ASP A 7 5.63 -25.10 32.64
CA ASP A 7 5.26 -23.86 33.29
C ASP A 7 6.51 -23.02 33.58
N LEU A 8 6.77 -21.97 32.84
CA LEU A 8 7.73 -20.92 33.17
C LEU A 8 7.20 -20.14 34.38
N LYS A 9 7.54 -20.60 35.60
CA LYS A 9 7.27 -19.83 36.82
C LYS A 9 8.18 -18.61 36.87
N VAL A 10 7.62 -17.42 36.73
CA VAL A 10 8.28 -16.15 37.10
C VAL A 10 8.46 -16.19 38.62
N GLN A 11 9.68 -16.52 39.12
CA GLN A 11 9.98 -16.54 40.54
C GLN A 11 9.99 -15.10 41.10
N SER A 12 9.02 -14.77 41.93
CA SER A 12 8.97 -13.53 42.72
C SER A 12 9.72 -13.68 44.05
N SER A 13 11.07 -13.78 44.04
CA SER A 13 11.87 -13.60 45.25
C SER A 13 13.06 -12.67 45.00
N ARG A 14 12.77 -11.37 45.02
CA ARG A 14 13.65 -10.29 44.57
C ARG A 14 14.73 -9.83 45.55
N LYS A 15 14.91 -10.44 46.75
CA LYS A 15 15.80 -9.88 47.79
C LYS A 15 17.00 -10.75 48.20
N THR A 16 17.15 -11.94 47.68
CA THR A 16 18.21 -12.88 48.11
C THR A 16 19.00 -13.56 46.99
N ASP A 17 18.85 -13.08 45.76
CA ASP A 17 19.62 -13.63 44.63
C ASP A 17 21.04 -13.04 44.63
N LYS A 18 22.07 -13.88 44.75
CA LYS A 18 23.49 -13.52 44.72
C LYS A 18 23.89 -12.77 43.41
N TYR A 19 23.14 -12.95 42.37
CA TYR A 19 23.39 -12.35 41.06
C TYR A 19 22.53 -11.11 40.79
N TRP A 20 21.69 -10.69 41.75
CA TRP A 20 20.87 -9.49 41.62
C TRP A 20 21.72 -8.22 41.66
N VAL A 21 21.64 -7.42 40.57
CA VAL A 21 22.37 -6.15 40.43
C VAL A 21 21.42 -5.00 40.67
N PRO A 22 21.41 -4.35 41.87
CA PRO A 22 20.37 -3.36 42.23
C PRO A 22 20.32 -2.15 41.30
N VAL A 23 21.45 -1.71 40.73
CA VAL A 23 21.47 -0.56 39.84
C VAL A 23 20.82 -0.89 38.48
N VAL A 24 20.97 -2.11 37.98
CA VAL A 24 20.33 -2.58 36.76
C VAL A 24 18.82 -2.64 36.96
N ALA A 25 18.34 -3.20 38.08
CA ALA A 25 16.93 -3.24 38.41
C ALA A 25 16.33 -1.82 38.45
N LYS A 26 16.98 -0.88 39.17
CA LYS A 26 16.54 0.52 39.19
C LYS A 26 16.52 1.18 37.81
N THR A 27 17.46 0.82 36.94
CA THR A 27 17.50 1.33 35.57
C THR A 27 16.31 0.82 34.76
N ILE A 28 15.96 -0.45 34.91
CA ILE A 28 14.78 -1.05 34.28
C ILE A 28 13.51 -0.38 34.84
N ASP A 29 13.37 -0.24 36.16
CA ASP A 29 12.23 0.44 36.78
C ASP A 29 12.04 1.88 36.24
N ILE A 30 13.15 2.59 35.99
CA ILE A 30 13.12 3.95 35.39
C ILE A 30 12.65 3.90 33.93
N LEU A 31 13.11 2.94 33.13
CA LEU A 31 12.66 2.80 31.73
C LEU A 31 11.18 2.41 31.66
N ASP A 32 10.75 1.49 32.54
CA ASP A 32 9.38 0.99 32.59
C ASP A 32 8.37 2.02 33.17
N CYS A 33 8.85 3.07 33.83
CA CYS A 33 7.97 4.11 34.37
C CYS A 33 7.34 5.01 33.29
N PHE A 34 7.88 5.00 32.07
CA PHE A 34 7.31 5.70 30.92
C PHE A 34 6.17 4.87 30.32
N ARG A 35 4.93 5.35 30.43
CA ARG A 35 3.72 4.62 29.97
C ARG A 35 3.53 4.65 28.46
N SER A 36 4.10 5.65 27.81
CA SER A 36 4.14 5.74 26.35
C SER A 36 5.45 6.41 25.91
N ASP A 37 5.79 6.20 24.66
CA ASP A 37 7.02 6.75 24.09
C ASP A 37 6.96 8.28 23.86
N LEU A 38 5.76 8.85 23.87
CA LEU A 38 5.55 10.30 23.76
C LEU A 38 5.48 10.98 25.13
N GLU A 39 5.47 10.19 26.21
CA GLU A 39 5.38 10.73 27.55
C GLU A 39 6.68 11.41 27.95
N GLU A 40 6.56 12.67 28.40
CA GLU A 40 7.67 13.41 28.98
C GLU A 40 7.53 13.42 30.49
N LEU A 41 8.58 13.01 31.20
CA LEU A 41 8.63 12.99 32.66
C LEU A 41 9.77 13.86 33.15
N THR A 42 9.51 14.66 34.20
CA THR A 42 10.57 15.34 34.94
C THR A 42 11.27 14.37 35.89
N LEU A 43 12.46 14.74 36.40
CA LEU A 43 13.17 13.94 37.39
C LEU A 43 12.31 13.64 38.61
N GLU A 44 11.54 14.62 39.10
CA GLU A 44 10.64 14.48 40.26
C GLU A 44 9.54 13.44 39.97
N GLN A 45 8.96 13.46 38.79
CA GLN A 45 7.94 12.49 38.39
C GLN A 45 8.50 11.07 38.25
N VAL A 46 9.71 10.92 37.72
CA VAL A 46 10.41 9.63 37.69
C VAL A 46 10.68 9.09 39.10
N VAL A 47 11.19 9.94 39.99
CA VAL A 47 11.41 9.59 41.41
C VAL A 47 10.10 9.16 42.08
N GLN A 48 9.03 9.92 41.88
CA GLN A 48 7.70 9.61 42.43
C GLN A 48 7.17 8.25 41.96
N ARG A 49 7.35 7.93 40.69
CA ARG A 49 6.85 6.66 40.12
C ARG A 49 7.67 5.44 40.49
N THR A 50 8.98 5.61 40.62
CA THR A 50 9.91 4.48 40.79
C THR A 50 10.39 4.27 42.21
N ASN A 51 10.19 5.26 43.12
CA ASN A 51 10.78 5.33 44.46
C ASN A 51 12.34 5.19 44.43
N VAL A 52 12.98 5.46 43.33
CA VAL A 52 14.46 5.50 43.23
C VAL A 52 14.94 6.82 43.83
N PRO A 53 15.95 6.81 44.75
CA PRO A 53 16.47 8.06 45.35
C PRO A 53 16.89 9.07 44.28
N HIS A 54 16.58 10.36 44.52
CA HIS A 54 16.75 11.46 43.56
C HIS A 54 18.12 11.51 42.90
N THR A 55 19.20 11.40 43.66
CA THR A 55 20.58 11.39 43.16
C THR A 55 20.88 10.17 42.28
N THR A 56 20.33 9.01 42.62
CA THR A 56 20.47 7.78 41.84
C THR A 56 19.68 7.88 40.55
N ALA A 57 18.43 8.35 40.62
CA ALA A 57 17.59 8.55 39.44
C ALA A 57 18.23 9.54 38.47
N TYR A 58 18.76 10.67 38.94
CA TYR A 58 19.47 11.64 38.12
C TYR A 58 20.66 11.01 37.37
N ARG A 59 21.52 10.25 38.09
CA ARG A 59 22.68 9.59 37.49
C ARG A 59 22.30 8.55 36.45
N ILE A 60 21.25 7.78 36.71
CA ILE A 60 20.73 6.79 35.76
C ILE A 60 20.14 7.50 34.53
N LEU A 61 19.29 8.50 34.71
CA LEU A 61 18.71 9.30 33.62
C LEU A 61 19.78 9.94 32.77
N HIS A 62 20.79 10.57 33.41
CA HIS A 62 21.92 11.16 32.70
C HIS A 62 22.67 10.10 31.87
N THR A 63 22.95 8.94 32.46
CA THR A 63 23.60 7.81 31.75
C THR A 63 22.76 7.35 30.58
N LEU A 64 21.44 7.22 30.77
CA LEU A 64 20.51 6.82 29.71
C LEU A 64 20.45 7.86 28.57
N VAL A 65 20.53 9.15 28.87
CA VAL A 65 20.64 10.23 27.87
C VAL A 65 21.97 10.13 27.12
N CYS A 66 23.12 10.03 27.84
CA CYS A 66 24.43 9.87 27.22
C CYS A 66 24.55 8.62 26.36
N ARG A 67 23.77 7.58 26.68
CA ARG A 67 23.71 6.33 25.93
C ARG A 67 22.57 6.31 24.92
N GLU A 68 21.89 7.42 24.72
CA GLU A 68 20.80 7.64 23.75
C GLU A 68 19.54 6.76 23.99
N TYR A 69 19.34 6.22 25.21
CA TYR A 69 18.09 5.55 25.58
C TYR A 69 16.95 6.53 25.85
N LEU A 70 17.32 7.71 26.35
CA LEU A 70 16.40 8.81 26.60
C LEU A 70 16.84 10.07 25.85
N LEU A 71 15.88 10.88 25.47
CA LEU A 71 16.09 12.25 25.04
C LEU A 71 15.77 13.19 26.20
N GLN A 72 16.59 14.23 26.38
CA GLN A 72 16.34 15.27 27.37
C GLN A 72 15.92 16.57 26.68
N SER A 73 14.80 17.15 27.11
CA SER A 73 14.32 18.44 26.68
C SER A 73 14.13 19.34 27.91
N ARG A 74 14.96 20.39 28.03
CA ARG A 74 14.97 21.30 29.19
C ARG A 74 15.04 20.56 30.53
N ARG A 75 13.89 20.24 31.18
CA ARG A 75 13.78 19.56 32.47
C ARG A 75 13.04 18.23 32.41
N SER A 76 12.66 17.79 31.21
CA SER A 76 11.95 16.52 30.99
C SER A 76 12.78 15.50 30.23
N TYR A 77 12.43 14.23 30.40
CA TYR A 77 13.04 13.09 29.75
C TYR A 77 11.93 12.33 29.01
N ARG A 78 12.24 11.79 27.82
CA ARG A 78 11.36 10.89 27.08
C ARG A 78 12.16 9.73 26.50
N LEU A 79 11.50 8.63 26.20
CA LEU A 79 12.16 7.48 25.54
C LEU A 79 12.68 7.88 24.16
N ASN A 80 13.93 7.49 23.86
CA ASN A 80 14.53 7.70 22.54
C ASN A 80 14.16 6.54 21.61
N ARG A 81 13.10 6.70 20.84
CA ARG A 81 12.67 5.72 19.85
C ARG A 81 13.69 5.45 18.75
N SER A 82 14.52 6.44 18.40
CA SER A 82 15.48 6.32 17.30
C SER A 82 16.49 5.19 17.53
N ARG A 83 16.67 4.73 18.77
CA ARG A 83 17.61 3.66 19.11
C ARG A 83 17.02 2.26 18.95
N ARG A 84 15.71 2.09 19.13
CA ARG A 84 15.01 0.84 18.81
C ARG A 84 14.75 0.84 17.31
N ARG A 85 15.27 -0.16 16.60
CA ARG A 85 14.91 -0.36 15.21
C ARG A 85 13.39 -0.48 15.11
N LEU A 86 12.75 0.49 14.45
CA LEU A 86 11.32 0.44 14.21
C LEU A 86 10.97 -0.86 13.48
N LYS A 87 9.97 -1.57 13.98
CA LYS A 87 9.38 -2.73 13.31
C LYS A 87 8.18 -2.28 12.49
N LEU A 88 8.30 -2.35 11.18
CA LEU A 88 7.19 -2.13 10.27
C LEU A 88 6.67 -3.48 9.79
N GLY A 89 5.41 -3.79 10.09
CA GLY A 89 4.71 -4.95 9.54
C GLY A 89 4.08 -4.60 8.20
N PHE A 90 4.25 -5.43 7.19
CA PHE A 90 3.58 -5.29 5.90
C PHE A 90 2.88 -6.59 5.51
N ALA A 91 1.54 -6.59 5.52
CA ALA A 91 0.74 -7.66 4.95
C ALA A 91 0.42 -7.29 3.49
N ASN A 92 1.11 -7.94 2.56
CA ASN A 92 1.00 -7.68 1.13
C ASN A 92 -0.16 -8.46 0.52
N LEU A 93 -0.83 -7.90 -0.49
CA LEU A 93 -1.95 -8.52 -1.18
C LEU A 93 -1.62 -9.92 -1.70
N SER A 94 -0.55 -10.03 -2.46
CA SER A 94 -0.03 -11.30 -2.97
C SER A 94 1.30 -11.09 -3.72
N LYS A 95 2.19 -12.07 -3.59
CA LYS A 95 3.43 -12.16 -4.40
C LYS A 95 3.19 -12.48 -5.88
N HIS A 96 1.95 -12.69 -6.31
CA HIS A 96 1.56 -12.99 -7.69
C HIS A 96 0.87 -11.83 -8.40
N VAL A 97 0.68 -10.69 -7.72
CA VAL A 97 0.08 -9.48 -8.28
C VAL A 97 1.18 -8.46 -8.56
N SER A 98 1.34 -8.05 -9.80
CA SER A 98 2.43 -7.18 -10.26
C SER A 98 2.57 -5.90 -9.42
N LEU A 99 1.47 -5.18 -9.18
CA LEU A 99 1.46 -3.98 -8.35
C LEU A 99 1.96 -4.26 -6.92
N ALA A 100 1.52 -5.37 -6.33
CA ALA A 100 1.88 -5.75 -4.96
C ALA A 100 3.37 -6.13 -4.85
N VAL A 101 3.91 -6.81 -5.85
CA VAL A 101 5.33 -7.16 -5.93
C VAL A 101 6.21 -5.91 -6.00
N GLU A 102 5.87 -4.95 -6.85
CA GLU A 102 6.65 -3.72 -6.98
C GLU A 102 6.55 -2.83 -5.74
N ILE A 103 5.39 -2.75 -5.08
CA ILE A 103 5.23 -2.06 -3.79
C ILE A 103 6.12 -2.70 -2.72
N GLU A 104 6.11 -4.03 -2.60
CA GLU A 104 6.95 -4.73 -1.63
C GLU A 104 8.44 -4.48 -1.87
N LYS A 105 8.89 -4.59 -3.12
CA LYS A 105 10.27 -4.33 -3.52
C LYS A 105 10.70 -2.90 -3.17
N SER A 106 9.86 -1.91 -3.48
CA SER A 106 10.08 -0.51 -3.14
C SER A 106 10.14 -0.30 -1.63
N LEU A 107 9.23 -0.92 -0.87
CA LEU A 107 9.17 -0.81 0.59
C LEU A 107 10.38 -1.47 1.27
N ARG A 108 10.84 -2.63 0.80
CA ARG A 108 12.05 -3.31 1.29
C ARG A 108 13.28 -2.41 1.15
N ASN A 109 13.45 -1.79 0.00
CA ASN A 109 14.56 -0.88 -0.26
C ASN A 109 14.49 0.36 0.65
N ALA A 110 13.33 0.98 0.76
CA ALA A 110 13.14 2.16 1.59
C ALA A 110 13.32 1.87 3.10
N ALA A 111 12.81 0.75 3.59
CA ALA A 111 12.97 0.31 4.98
C ALA A 111 14.44 0.03 5.32
N ALA A 112 15.17 -0.65 4.41
CA ALA A 112 16.60 -0.91 4.58
C ALA A 112 17.41 0.40 4.67
N ASN A 113 17.15 1.35 3.78
CA ASN A 113 17.80 2.67 3.76
C ASN A 113 17.48 3.49 5.02
N ALA A 114 16.29 3.33 5.59
CA ALA A 114 15.87 4.00 6.82
C ALA A 114 16.29 3.26 8.12
N GLY A 115 16.95 2.10 8.01
CA GLY A 115 17.31 1.28 9.16
C GLY A 115 16.12 0.64 9.88
N ILE A 116 14.96 0.53 9.21
CA ILE A 116 13.73 -0.06 9.74
C ILE A 116 13.76 -1.58 9.55
N GLN A 117 13.30 -2.32 10.55
CA GLN A 117 13.06 -3.75 10.42
C GLN A 117 11.70 -3.97 9.75
N LEU A 118 11.71 -4.41 8.49
CA LEU A 118 10.50 -4.76 7.75
C LEU A 118 10.20 -6.25 7.93
N LEU A 119 9.01 -6.57 8.41
CA LEU A 119 8.43 -7.91 8.48
C LEU A 119 7.31 -8.00 7.43
N VAL A 120 7.32 -9.03 6.59
CA VAL A 120 6.37 -9.14 5.47
C VAL A 120 5.58 -10.44 5.57
N TRP A 121 4.26 -10.33 5.39
CA TRP A 121 3.30 -11.42 5.26
C TRP A 121 2.63 -11.37 3.89
N ASP A 122 2.25 -12.51 3.35
CA ASP A 122 1.50 -12.63 2.10
C ASP A 122 0.04 -12.98 2.43
N ASN A 123 -0.89 -12.11 2.05
CA ASN A 123 -2.33 -12.32 2.22
C ASN A 123 -2.88 -13.36 1.23
N ASN A 124 -2.07 -13.73 0.23
CA ASN A 124 -2.40 -14.73 -0.77
C ASN A 124 -3.79 -14.53 -1.40
N ARG A 125 -4.21 -13.27 -1.59
CA ARG A 125 -5.55 -12.89 -2.09
C ARG A 125 -6.69 -13.53 -1.30
N SER A 126 -6.54 -13.67 0.01
CA SER A 126 -7.52 -14.28 0.90
C SER A 126 -7.85 -13.37 2.08
N ALA A 127 -9.14 -13.05 2.26
CA ALA A 127 -9.62 -12.27 3.40
C ALA A 127 -9.29 -12.94 4.74
N GLU A 128 -9.44 -14.27 4.82
CA GLU A 128 -9.13 -15.04 6.01
C GLU A 128 -7.63 -15.02 6.34
N THR A 129 -6.77 -15.12 5.31
CA THR A 129 -5.32 -15.03 5.50
C THR A 129 -4.90 -13.62 5.93
N ALA A 130 -5.53 -12.57 5.39
CA ALA A 130 -5.28 -11.20 5.80
C ALA A 130 -5.60 -10.97 7.29
N ILE A 131 -6.72 -11.53 7.79
CA ILE A 131 -7.08 -11.47 9.21
C ILE A 131 -6.01 -12.18 10.07
N ARG A 132 -5.61 -13.42 9.71
CA ARG A 132 -4.55 -14.14 10.44
C ARG A 132 -3.21 -13.41 10.43
N ASN A 133 -2.85 -12.79 9.31
CA ASN A 133 -1.62 -12.01 9.21
C ASN A 133 -1.68 -10.76 10.09
N ALA A 134 -2.83 -10.11 10.21
CA ALA A 134 -3.02 -8.99 11.12
C ALA A 134 -2.80 -9.41 12.58
N GLU A 135 -3.36 -10.55 13.00
CA GLU A 135 -3.14 -11.15 14.33
C GLU A 135 -1.65 -11.46 14.56
N ALA A 136 -0.97 -12.07 13.58
CA ALA A 136 0.45 -12.36 13.66
C ALA A 136 1.31 -11.07 13.78
N MET A 137 0.95 -9.99 13.09
CA MET A 137 1.63 -8.70 13.24
C MET A 137 1.45 -8.10 14.64
N VAL A 138 0.27 -8.27 15.25
CA VAL A 138 0.01 -7.87 16.64
C VAL A 138 0.86 -8.68 17.61
N GLU A 139 0.96 -10.00 17.44
CA GLU A 139 1.81 -10.89 18.25
C GLU A 139 3.30 -10.53 18.14
N GLU A 140 3.77 -10.18 16.95
CA GLU A 140 5.13 -9.71 16.68
C GLU A 140 5.42 -8.31 17.24
N LYS A 141 4.40 -7.61 17.73
CA LYS A 141 4.49 -6.26 18.31
C LYS A 141 5.15 -5.28 17.35
N VAL A 142 4.64 -5.21 16.14
CA VAL A 142 5.08 -4.19 15.18
C VAL A 142 4.76 -2.79 15.71
N ASP A 143 5.61 -1.80 15.40
CA ASP A 143 5.37 -0.41 15.83
C ASP A 143 4.34 0.30 14.94
N VAL A 144 4.19 -0.17 13.69
CA VAL A 144 3.19 0.26 12.72
C VAL A 144 2.90 -0.87 11.75
N ALA A 145 1.65 -1.01 11.37
CA ALA A 145 1.21 -1.97 10.37
C ALA A 145 0.85 -1.27 9.06
N VAL A 146 1.20 -1.90 7.95
CA VAL A 146 0.77 -1.56 6.59
C VAL A 146 0.01 -2.75 6.04
N GLU A 147 -1.23 -2.52 5.59
CA GLU A 147 -2.13 -3.58 5.12
C GLU A 147 -2.54 -3.32 3.68
N PHE A 148 -2.26 -4.27 2.79
CA PHE A 148 -2.73 -4.27 1.42
C PHE A 148 -3.58 -5.51 1.15
N GLN A 149 -4.88 -5.32 1.12
CA GLN A 149 -5.87 -6.33 0.75
C GLN A 149 -7.06 -5.68 0.03
N LEU A 150 -7.87 -6.45 -0.68
CA LEU A 150 -8.97 -5.94 -1.51
C LEU A 150 -10.35 -6.38 -1.01
N TYR A 151 -10.46 -7.08 0.12
CA TYR A 151 -11.73 -7.58 0.63
C TYR A 151 -12.32 -6.62 1.66
N GLU A 152 -13.32 -5.84 1.24
CA GLU A 152 -13.97 -4.83 2.10
C GLU A 152 -14.50 -5.46 3.41
N GLN A 153 -14.94 -6.73 3.34
CA GLN A 153 -15.52 -7.45 4.49
C GLN A 153 -14.51 -7.73 5.62
N SER A 154 -13.22 -7.93 5.31
CA SER A 154 -12.20 -8.19 6.32
C SER A 154 -11.66 -6.91 6.96
N ALA A 155 -11.83 -5.75 6.30
CA ALA A 155 -11.29 -4.49 6.75
C ALA A 155 -11.68 -4.09 8.19
N PRO A 156 -12.95 -4.21 8.65
CA PRO A 156 -13.32 -3.88 10.02
C PRO A 156 -12.65 -4.78 11.06
N VAL A 157 -12.51 -6.09 10.77
CA VAL A 157 -11.89 -7.06 11.70
C VAL A 157 -10.40 -6.76 11.86
N ILE A 158 -9.71 -6.52 10.74
CA ILE A 158 -8.29 -6.15 10.73
C ILE A 158 -8.07 -4.83 11.49
N ALA A 159 -8.88 -3.81 11.21
CA ALA A 159 -8.78 -2.52 11.87
C ALA A 159 -8.99 -2.62 13.40
N ASP A 160 -9.97 -3.42 13.85
CA ASP A 160 -10.26 -3.65 15.28
C ASP A 160 -9.08 -4.35 15.98
N SER A 161 -8.44 -5.34 15.34
CA SER A 161 -7.28 -6.06 15.90
C SER A 161 -6.13 -5.09 16.21
N PHE A 162 -5.78 -4.20 15.30
CA PHE A 162 -4.74 -3.20 15.51
C PHE A 162 -5.15 -2.08 16.47
N ALA A 163 -6.42 -1.66 16.44
CA ALA A 163 -6.93 -0.64 17.37
C ALA A 163 -6.84 -1.12 18.83
N ARG A 164 -7.24 -2.37 19.12
CA ARG A 164 -7.12 -2.99 20.45
C ARG A 164 -5.66 -3.11 20.91
N ALA A 165 -4.75 -3.38 19.97
CA ALA A 165 -3.34 -3.46 20.27
C ALA A 165 -2.64 -2.10 20.35
N HIS A 166 -3.33 -1.00 20.10
CA HIS A 166 -2.79 0.36 19.98
C HIS A 166 -1.66 0.48 18.95
N ILE A 167 -1.73 -0.29 17.88
CA ILE A 167 -0.79 -0.26 16.76
C ILE A 167 -1.42 0.58 15.64
N PRO A 168 -0.76 1.64 15.16
CA PRO A 168 -1.24 2.40 14.01
C PRO A 168 -1.30 1.52 12.77
N LEU A 169 -2.40 1.60 12.02
CA LEU A 169 -2.60 0.88 10.78
C LEU A 169 -2.68 1.84 9.59
N ILE A 170 -1.88 1.58 8.56
CA ILE A 170 -1.94 2.25 7.26
C ILE A 170 -2.53 1.27 6.26
N SER A 171 -3.72 1.57 5.76
CA SER A 171 -4.38 0.78 4.72
C SER A 171 -3.92 1.26 3.33
N VAL A 172 -3.47 0.33 2.50
CA VAL A 172 -3.00 0.61 1.12
C VAL A 172 -4.08 0.22 0.12
N VAL A 173 -4.41 1.14 -0.79
CA VAL A 173 -5.40 0.97 -1.88
C VAL A 173 -6.85 0.86 -1.41
N ASN A 174 -7.14 -0.01 -0.44
CA ASN A 174 -8.48 -0.20 0.12
C ASN A 174 -8.55 0.36 1.54
N PRO A 175 -9.29 1.46 1.78
CA PRO A 175 -9.33 2.10 3.09
C PRO A 175 -10.07 1.25 4.12
N HIS A 176 -9.53 1.21 5.34
CA HIS A 176 -10.18 0.62 6.49
C HIS A 176 -10.67 1.72 7.43
N HIS A 177 -11.81 1.54 8.07
CA HIS A 177 -12.36 2.54 8.97
C HIS A 177 -11.45 2.80 10.17
N GLY A 178 -11.24 4.08 10.50
CA GLY A 178 -10.44 4.48 11.65
C GLY A 178 -8.92 4.31 11.47
N THR A 179 -8.46 4.08 10.24
CA THR A 179 -7.05 3.90 9.91
C THR A 179 -6.53 5.02 9.01
N TYR A 180 -5.22 5.05 8.83
CA TYR A 180 -4.60 5.91 7.84
C TYR A 180 -4.71 5.30 6.45
N TYR A 181 -4.97 6.12 5.44
CA TYR A 181 -5.06 5.67 4.04
C TYR A 181 -3.81 6.08 3.25
N PHE A 182 -3.31 5.16 2.43
CA PHE A 182 -2.25 5.42 1.48
C PHE A 182 -2.60 4.84 0.11
N GLY A 183 -2.62 5.68 -0.93
CA GLY A 183 -2.93 5.21 -2.29
C GLY A 183 -3.32 6.33 -3.23
N VAL A 184 -3.80 5.97 -4.42
CA VAL A 184 -4.26 6.93 -5.42
C VAL A 184 -5.67 7.43 -5.11
N ASN A 185 -6.00 8.58 -5.66
CA ASN A 185 -7.40 8.99 -5.79
C ASN A 185 -8.04 8.19 -6.94
N ASN A 186 -8.76 7.12 -6.60
CA ASN A 186 -9.33 6.19 -7.58
C ASN A 186 -10.23 6.89 -8.60
N TYR A 187 -11.10 7.81 -8.15
CA TYR A 187 -11.98 8.54 -9.04
C TYR A 187 -11.18 9.38 -10.06
N ARG A 188 -10.15 10.12 -9.61
CA ARG A 188 -9.33 10.94 -10.52
C ARG A 188 -8.49 10.09 -11.47
N ALA A 189 -7.99 8.95 -11.03
CA ALA A 189 -7.26 8.01 -11.87
C ALA A 189 -8.17 7.48 -13.00
N GLY A 190 -9.36 7.03 -12.64
CA GLY A 190 -10.36 6.61 -13.62
C GLY A 190 -10.79 7.72 -14.57
N HIS A 191 -11.02 8.92 -14.04
CA HIS A 191 -11.39 10.08 -14.86
C HIS A 191 -10.31 10.39 -15.91
N SER A 192 -9.03 10.31 -15.55
CA SER A 192 -7.92 10.42 -16.50
C SER A 192 -8.00 9.36 -17.59
N ALA A 193 -8.23 8.08 -17.23
CA ALA A 193 -8.42 7.00 -18.21
C ALA A 193 -9.60 7.27 -19.16
N GLY A 194 -10.73 7.69 -18.59
CA GLY A 194 -11.94 7.99 -19.37
C GLY A 194 -11.71 9.08 -20.41
N ARG A 195 -11.00 10.14 -20.05
CA ARG A 195 -10.65 11.22 -20.99
C ARG A 195 -9.82 10.71 -22.17
N HIS A 196 -8.83 9.85 -21.92
CA HIS A 196 -7.99 9.30 -23.00
C HIS A 196 -8.76 8.30 -23.89
N LEU A 197 -9.69 7.52 -23.31
CA LEU A 197 -10.63 6.70 -24.12
C LEU A 197 -11.50 7.57 -24.99
N ALA A 198 -12.01 8.68 -24.47
CA ALA A 198 -12.82 9.62 -25.22
C ALA A 198 -12.03 10.30 -26.34
N GLU A 199 -10.78 10.69 -26.08
CA GLU A 199 -9.86 11.23 -27.08
C GLU A 199 -9.65 10.25 -28.21
N TYR A 200 -9.35 8.99 -27.89
CA TYR A 200 -9.20 7.92 -28.89
C TYR A 200 -10.48 7.74 -29.73
N ALA A 201 -11.66 7.69 -29.10
CA ALA A 201 -12.93 7.55 -29.81
C ALA A 201 -13.23 8.78 -30.67
N ALA A 202 -12.93 10.00 -30.21
CA ALA A 202 -13.11 11.21 -30.99
C ALA A 202 -12.26 11.20 -32.28
N GLU A 203 -11.00 10.81 -32.17
CA GLU A 203 -10.06 10.77 -33.28
C GLU A 203 -10.35 9.64 -34.29
N ARG A 204 -10.74 8.46 -33.81
CA ARG A 204 -10.87 7.26 -34.65
C ARG A 204 -12.32 6.97 -35.09
N TRP A 205 -13.29 7.36 -34.27
CA TRP A 205 -14.71 6.98 -34.44
C TRP A 205 -15.68 8.17 -34.44
N HIS A 206 -15.15 9.39 -34.59
CA HIS A 206 -15.95 10.62 -34.52
C HIS A 206 -16.78 10.73 -33.21
N GLY A 207 -16.23 10.21 -32.11
CA GLY A 207 -16.85 10.28 -30.80
C GLY A 207 -18.04 9.33 -30.57
N LYS A 208 -18.20 8.30 -31.38
CA LYS A 208 -19.37 7.39 -31.34
C LYS A 208 -18.95 5.94 -31.04
N PRO A 209 -18.65 5.58 -29.80
CA PRO A 209 -18.50 4.18 -29.42
C PRO A 209 -19.86 3.47 -29.44
N ASP A 210 -19.86 2.18 -29.80
CA ASP A 210 -21.07 1.36 -29.76
C ASP A 210 -21.27 0.75 -28.36
N ALA A 211 -20.18 0.52 -27.62
CA ALA A 211 -20.19 0.04 -26.24
C ALA A 211 -18.99 0.56 -25.45
N VAL A 212 -19.19 0.72 -24.15
CA VAL A 212 -18.15 0.96 -23.14
C VAL A 212 -18.24 -0.15 -22.11
N LEU A 213 -17.21 -0.98 -22.01
CA LEU A 213 -17.13 -2.08 -21.05
C LEU A 213 -16.31 -1.64 -19.85
N LEU A 214 -16.85 -1.85 -18.67
CA LEU A 214 -16.19 -1.62 -17.40
C LEU A 214 -15.88 -2.99 -16.78
N LEU A 215 -14.61 -3.39 -16.78
CA LEU A 215 -14.16 -4.63 -16.13
C LEU A 215 -13.97 -4.37 -14.64
N GLU A 216 -14.85 -4.92 -13.84
CA GLU A 216 -14.99 -4.67 -12.41
C GLU A 216 -14.31 -5.72 -11.53
N SER A 217 -14.16 -5.37 -10.27
CA SER A 217 -13.78 -6.28 -9.18
C SER A 217 -14.67 -5.97 -7.97
N PRO A 218 -15.91 -6.48 -7.91
CA PRO A 218 -16.91 -6.06 -6.91
C PRO A 218 -16.44 -6.24 -5.47
N HIS A 219 -15.65 -7.27 -5.18
CA HIS A 219 -15.12 -7.54 -3.84
C HIS A 219 -14.08 -6.51 -3.35
N ALA A 220 -13.53 -5.68 -4.27
CA ALA A 220 -12.57 -4.64 -3.91
C ALA A 220 -13.19 -3.40 -3.23
N GLY A 221 -14.52 -3.37 -3.13
CA GLY A 221 -15.27 -2.34 -2.41
C GLY A 221 -15.45 -1.02 -3.18
N ARG A 222 -16.27 -0.14 -2.60
CA ARG A 222 -16.72 1.10 -3.27
C ARG A 222 -15.60 2.06 -3.61
N THR A 223 -14.59 2.17 -2.77
CA THR A 223 -13.47 3.10 -2.99
C THR A 223 -12.69 2.75 -4.24
N VAL A 224 -12.41 1.47 -4.47
CA VAL A 224 -11.72 1.01 -5.68
C VAL A 224 -12.64 1.12 -6.89
N GLN A 225 -13.92 0.76 -6.75
CA GLN A 225 -14.94 0.86 -7.80
C GLN A 225 -15.18 2.31 -8.25
N SER A 226 -14.94 3.32 -7.41
CA SER A 226 -15.05 4.73 -7.81
C SER A 226 -14.14 5.10 -9.01
N ARG A 227 -13.13 4.27 -9.30
CA ARG A 227 -12.29 4.38 -10.50
C ARG A 227 -13.12 4.28 -11.78
N LEU A 228 -13.99 3.29 -11.86
CA LEU A 228 -14.82 3.08 -13.03
C LEU A 228 -15.94 4.15 -13.18
N ILE A 229 -16.43 4.68 -12.05
CA ILE A 229 -17.31 5.85 -12.07
C ILE A 229 -16.57 7.05 -12.69
N GLY A 230 -15.31 7.27 -12.28
CA GLY A 230 -14.46 8.31 -12.88
C GLY A 230 -14.25 8.11 -14.38
N VAL A 231 -14.08 6.86 -14.85
CA VAL A 231 -13.94 6.54 -16.28
C VAL A 231 -15.15 7.01 -17.07
N VAL A 232 -16.36 6.65 -16.64
CA VAL A 232 -17.60 7.06 -17.33
C VAL A 232 -17.68 8.58 -17.41
N GLN A 233 -17.42 9.25 -16.29
CA GLN A 233 -17.47 10.71 -16.24
C GLN A 233 -16.42 11.36 -17.16
N GLY A 234 -15.19 10.84 -17.21
CA GLY A 234 -14.16 11.33 -18.11
C GLY A 234 -14.50 11.13 -19.60
N ILE A 235 -15.25 10.07 -19.95
CA ILE A 235 -15.75 9.86 -21.30
C ILE A 235 -16.87 10.86 -21.61
N GLU A 236 -17.84 11.00 -20.72
CA GLU A 236 -19.02 11.87 -20.92
C GLU A 236 -18.68 13.36 -20.99
N GLU A 237 -17.65 13.82 -20.28
CA GLU A 237 -17.17 15.20 -20.39
C GLU A 237 -16.79 15.59 -21.81
N ARG A 238 -16.30 14.64 -22.62
CA ARG A 238 -15.82 14.93 -23.97
C ARG A 238 -16.80 14.51 -25.07
N LEU A 239 -17.49 13.40 -24.87
CA LEU A 239 -18.36 12.80 -25.88
C LEU A 239 -19.86 13.12 -25.66
N GLY A 240 -20.21 13.69 -24.50
CA GLY A 240 -21.58 13.82 -24.05
C GLY A 240 -22.09 12.54 -23.41
N HIS A 241 -23.35 12.58 -22.95
CA HIS A 241 -23.95 11.49 -22.22
C HIS A 241 -24.00 10.19 -23.02
N LEU A 242 -23.46 9.13 -22.40
CA LEU A 242 -23.53 7.78 -22.92
C LEU A 242 -24.91 7.20 -22.55
N GLY A 243 -25.69 6.77 -23.54
CA GLY A 243 -26.98 6.16 -23.24
C GLY A 243 -26.85 4.92 -22.38
N ASP A 244 -27.86 4.62 -21.54
CA ASP A 244 -27.85 3.55 -20.53
C ASP A 244 -27.44 2.17 -21.06
N LYS A 245 -27.69 1.90 -22.35
CA LYS A 245 -27.33 0.63 -23.00
C LYS A 245 -25.90 0.60 -23.52
N CYS A 246 -25.22 1.74 -23.59
CA CYS A 246 -23.87 1.84 -24.08
C CYS A 246 -22.84 1.36 -23.04
N VAL A 247 -23.07 1.66 -21.76
CA VAL A 247 -22.19 1.26 -20.66
C VAL A 247 -22.60 -0.12 -20.13
N GLN A 248 -21.66 -1.05 -20.10
CA GLN A 248 -21.87 -2.40 -19.58
C GLN A 248 -20.82 -2.76 -18.54
N HIS A 249 -21.29 -3.29 -17.42
CA HIS A 249 -20.49 -3.72 -16.28
C HIS A 249 -20.23 -5.23 -16.38
N LEU A 250 -18.97 -5.62 -16.41
CA LEU A 250 -18.54 -7.02 -16.50
C LEU A 250 -17.68 -7.35 -15.28
N ASP A 251 -18.09 -8.35 -14.51
CA ASP A 251 -17.30 -8.85 -13.39
C ASP A 251 -16.10 -9.66 -13.92
N GLY A 252 -14.92 -9.08 -13.85
CA GLY A 252 -13.63 -9.71 -14.16
C GLY A 252 -12.86 -10.14 -12.92
N GLY A 253 -13.41 -9.93 -11.71
CA GLY A 253 -12.75 -10.28 -10.45
C GLY A 253 -11.41 -9.59 -10.20
N GLY A 254 -10.98 -8.68 -11.09
CA GLY A 254 -9.64 -8.11 -11.06
C GLY A 254 -8.55 -9.09 -11.52
N GLU A 255 -8.91 -10.15 -12.24
CA GLU A 255 -8.01 -11.21 -12.67
C GLU A 255 -7.99 -11.38 -14.20
N LYS A 256 -6.83 -11.79 -14.72
CA LYS A 256 -6.63 -11.95 -16.16
C LYS A 256 -7.59 -12.98 -16.77
N ALA A 257 -7.71 -14.16 -16.18
CA ALA A 257 -8.52 -15.25 -16.71
C ALA A 257 -10.02 -14.95 -16.73
N SER A 258 -10.55 -14.42 -15.62
CA SER A 258 -11.99 -14.09 -15.49
C SER A 258 -12.36 -12.92 -16.40
N SER A 259 -11.48 -11.92 -16.51
CA SER A 259 -11.67 -10.77 -17.40
C SER A 259 -11.65 -11.19 -18.86
N LYS A 260 -10.75 -12.10 -19.25
CA LYS A 260 -10.73 -12.72 -20.57
C LYS A 260 -12.07 -13.37 -20.90
N ALA A 261 -12.53 -14.26 -20.03
CA ALA A 261 -13.80 -14.98 -20.22
C ALA A 261 -15.01 -14.04 -20.31
N ALA A 262 -15.03 -12.98 -19.49
CA ALA A 262 -16.09 -11.97 -19.52
C ALA A 262 -16.13 -11.21 -20.86
N VAL A 263 -14.98 -10.82 -21.40
CA VAL A 263 -14.86 -10.13 -22.69
C VAL A 263 -15.19 -11.08 -23.85
N GLU A 264 -14.72 -12.33 -23.83
CA GLU A 264 -15.06 -13.34 -24.84
C GLU A 264 -16.59 -13.53 -24.94
N ASN A 265 -17.27 -13.67 -23.80
CA ASN A 265 -18.72 -13.77 -23.73
C ASN A 265 -19.42 -12.56 -24.34
N PHE A 266 -18.91 -11.36 -24.07
CA PHE A 266 -19.44 -10.15 -24.68
C PHE A 266 -19.25 -10.16 -26.20
N LEU A 267 -18.06 -10.43 -26.69
CA LEU A 267 -17.75 -10.42 -28.14
C LEU A 267 -18.57 -11.44 -28.92
N GLN A 268 -18.88 -12.60 -28.35
CA GLN A 268 -19.71 -13.63 -28.98
C GLN A 268 -21.18 -13.22 -29.14
N ARG A 269 -21.68 -12.35 -28.26
CA ARG A 269 -23.12 -11.97 -28.22
C ARG A 269 -23.39 -10.58 -28.77
N SER A 270 -22.37 -9.75 -28.91
CA SER A 270 -22.50 -8.34 -29.29
C SER A 270 -22.24 -8.13 -30.77
N GLN A 271 -22.98 -7.21 -31.39
CA GLN A 271 -22.72 -6.69 -32.73
C GLN A 271 -21.91 -5.38 -32.70
N ALA A 272 -21.47 -4.92 -31.52
CA ALA A 272 -20.69 -3.71 -31.36
C ALA A 272 -19.33 -3.83 -32.09
N LYS A 273 -18.99 -2.79 -32.86
CA LYS A 273 -17.74 -2.74 -33.64
C LYS A 273 -16.72 -1.75 -33.08
N ARG A 274 -17.18 -0.77 -32.30
CA ARG A 274 -16.37 0.29 -31.67
C ARG A 274 -16.54 0.20 -30.18
N VAL A 275 -15.61 -0.48 -29.51
CA VAL A 275 -15.73 -0.81 -28.10
C VAL A 275 -14.59 -0.16 -27.30
N LEU A 276 -14.95 0.63 -26.31
CA LEU A 276 -14.02 1.11 -25.29
C LEU A 276 -14.03 0.15 -24.10
N ILE A 277 -12.87 -0.26 -23.62
CA ILE A 277 -12.73 -1.13 -22.44
C ILE A 277 -11.90 -0.40 -21.40
N ALA A 278 -12.46 -0.19 -20.22
CA ALA A 278 -11.73 0.28 -19.05
C ALA A 278 -11.67 -0.83 -18.01
N ALA A 279 -10.47 -1.24 -17.66
CA ALA A 279 -10.27 -2.30 -16.69
C ALA A 279 -9.87 -1.73 -15.32
N ILE A 280 -10.38 -2.35 -14.25
CA ILE A 280 -10.10 -1.94 -12.86
C ILE A 280 -8.59 -1.98 -12.53
N ASN A 281 -7.84 -2.85 -13.19
CA ASN A 281 -6.39 -3.00 -13.09
C ASN A 281 -5.78 -3.50 -14.41
N ASP A 282 -4.45 -3.58 -14.48
CA ASP A 282 -3.74 -4.03 -15.68
C ASP A 282 -3.94 -5.52 -15.95
N GLU A 283 -4.06 -6.37 -14.92
CA GLU A 283 -4.32 -7.80 -15.09
C GLU A 283 -5.64 -8.03 -15.85
N SER A 284 -6.69 -7.30 -15.47
CA SER A 284 -7.98 -7.36 -16.19
C SER A 284 -7.87 -6.80 -17.62
N ALA A 285 -7.07 -5.74 -17.82
CA ALA A 285 -6.84 -5.18 -19.16
C ALA A 285 -6.11 -6.18 -20.07
N MET A 286 -5.12 -6.89 -19.54
CA MET A 286 -4.40 -7.93 -20.28
C MET A 286 -5.30 -9.13 -20.63
N GLY A 287 -6.22 -9.51 -19.73
CA GLY A 287 -7.24 -10.51 -20.02
C GLY A 287 -8.17 -10.08 -21.15
N ALA A 288 -8.60 -8.83 -21.14
CA ALA A 288 -9.39 -8.26 -22.24
C ALA A 288 -8.60 -8.24 -23.57
N ALA A 289 -7.32 -7.86 -23.51
CA ALA A 289 -6.46 -7.85 -24.70
C ALA A 289 -6.30 -9.25 -25.31
N ASP A 290 -6.08 -10.30 -24.49
CA ASP A 290 -6.01 -11.69 -24.93
C ASP A 290 -7.31 -12.10 -25.66
N ALA A 291 -8.48 -11.80 -25.09
CA ALA A 291 -9.79 -12.10 -25.69
C ALA A 291 -9.98 -11.42 -27.05
N VAL A 292 -9.58 -10.14 -27.15
CA VAL A 292 -9.66 -9.36 -28.39
C VAL A 292 -8.74 -9.91 -29.46
N CYS A 293 -7.49 -10.22 -29.12
CA CYS A 293 -6.51 -10.78 -30.06
C CYS A 293 -6.95 -12.16 -30.61
N GLU A 294 -7.48 -13.04 -29.73
CA GLU A 294 -7.95 -14.36 -30.13
C GLU A 294 -9.19 -14.31 -31.01
N SER A 295 -10.11 -13.37 -30.74
CA SER A 295 -11.31 -13.18 -31.54
C SER A 295 -11.05 -12.49 -32.88
N LYS A 296 -9.86 -11.89 -33.05
CA LYS A 296 -9.49 -11.05 -34.21
C LYS A 296 -10.47 -9.89 -34.44
N THR A 297 -11.11 -9.41 -33.37
CA THR A 297 -12.06 -8.30 -33.44
C THR A 297 -11.29 -6.97 -33.53
N CYS A 298 -11.60 -6.16 -34.53
CA CYS A 298 -11.03 -4.82 -34.71
C CYS A 298 -11.93 -3.75 -34.10
N GLY A 299 -11.37 -2.56 -33.87
CA GLY A 299 -12.14 -1.40 -33.37
C GLY A 299 -12.36 -1.45 -31.86
N ILE A 300 -11.38 -1.99 -31.12
CA ILE A 300 -11.42 -2.02 -29.64
C ILE A 300 -10.22 -1.24 -29.10
N ALA A 301 -10.46 -0.45 -28.05
CA ALA A 301 -9.44 0.28 -27.33
C ALA A 301 -9.52 -0.03 -25.83
N ILE A 302 -8.40 -0.43 -25.25
CA ILE A 302 -8.32 -0.90 -23.86
C ILE A 302 -7.41 0.03 -23.06
N ILE A 303 -7.87 0.43 -21.86
CA ILE A 303 -7.05 1.10 -20.83
C ILE A 303 -7.05 0.27 -19.54
N GLY A 304 -5.85 0.07 -18.98
CA GLY A 304 -5.63 -0.50 -17.65
C GLY A 304 -5.34 0.55 -16.59
N HIS A 305 -5.10 0.06 -15.37
CA HIS A 305 -4.68 0.85 -14.22
C HIS A 305 -3.64 0.07 -13.40
N GLY A 306 -2.53 0.70 -13.10
CA GLY A 306 -1.44 0.13 -12.32
C GLY A 306 -0.07 0.57 -12.84
N GLY A 307 0.16 0.48 -14.14
CA GLY A 307 1.44 0.77 -14.78
C GLY A 307 2.38 -0.44 -14.75
N SER A 308 1.83 -1.66 -14.87
CA SER A 308 2.64 -2.88 -14.91
C SER A 308 3.51 -2.96 -16.17
N GLU A 309 4.66 -3.62 -16.04
CA GLU A 309 5.58 -3.78 -17.17
C GLU A 309 4.92 -4.54 -18.35
N GLU A 310 4.10 -5.55 -18.05
CA GLU A 310 3.36 -6.31 -19.06
C GLU A 310 2.41 -5.39 -19.85
N MET A 311 1.64 -4.56 -19.13
CA MET A 311 0.73 -3.60 -19.78
C MET A 311 1.48 -2.53 -20.57
N MET A 312 2.58 -2.01 -20.06
CA MET A 312 3.39 -1.02 -20.78
C MET A 312 3.98 -1.61 -22.08
N ARG A 313 4.41 -2.88 -22.08
CA ARG A 313 4.83 -3.59 -23.30
C ARG A 313 3.69 -3.74 -24.30
N ALA A 314 2.50 -4.11 -23.82
CA ALA A 314 1.32 -4.20 -24.67
C ALA A 314 0.92 -2.84 -25.28
N VAL A 315 1.03 -1.74 -24.52
CA VAL A 315 0.79 -0.38 -25.04
C VAL A 315 1.83 0.02 -26.09
N ALA A 316 3.09 -0.42 -25.95
CA ALA A 316 4.14 -0.12 -26.91
C ALA A 316 3.97 -0.88 -28.24
N ASP A 317 3.31 -2.04 -28.22
CA ASP A 317 3.04 -2.84 -29.41
C ASP A 317 2.01 -2.16 -30.33
N PRO A 318 2.34 -1.88 -31.60
CA PRO A 318 1.42 -1.25 -32.57
C PRO A 318 0.15 -2.06 -32.84
N GLU A 319 0.23 -3.39 -32.79
CA GLU A 319 -0.87 -4.31 -33.11
C GLU A 319 -1.79 -4.57 -31.90
N SER A 320 -1.38 -4.14 -30.71
CA SER A 320 -2.14 -4.34 -29.49
C SER A 320 -3.36 -3.40 -29.40
N PRO A 321 -4.52 -3.89 -28.89
CA PRO A 321 -5.67 -3.05 -28.60
C PRO A 321 -5.46 -2.13 -27.37
N CYS A 322 -4.38 -2.31 -26.64
CA CYS A 322 -4.06 -1.49 -25.45
C CYS A 322 -3.54 -0.11 -25.87
N ILE A 323 -4.27 0.93 -25.49
CA ILE A 323 -3.91 2.32 -25.82
C ILE A 323 -3.17 3.03 -24.68
N GLY A 324 -3.25 2.52 -23.45
CA GLY A 324 -2.56 3.08 -22.29
C GLY A 324 -2.90 2.41 -20.97
N THR A 325 -2.19 2.82 -19.94
CA THR A 325 -2.47 2.52 -18.54
C THR A 325 -2.33 3.77 -17.69
N VAL A 326 -3.10 3.88 -16.63
CA VAL A 326 -2.87 4.90 -15.60
C VAL A 326 -1.92 4.33 -14.55
N SER A 327 -0.66 4.74 -14.61
CA SER A 327 0.37 4.30 -13.66
C SER A 327 0.15 4.89 -12.28
N PHE A 328 0.38 4.10 -11.26
CA PHE A 328 0.35 4.48 -9.85
C PHE A 328 1.76 4.67 -9.27
N HIS A 329 2.79 4.53 -10.07
CA HIS A 329 4.19 4.65 -9.65
C HIS A 329 4.55 3.78 -8.43
N PRO A 330 4.31 2.45 -8.48
CA PRO A 330 4.53 1.57 -7.35
C PRO A 330 5.98 1.58 -6.83
N GLU A 331 6.93 1.94 -7.69
CA GLU A 331 8.34 2.10 -7.36
C GLU A 331 8.61 3.23 -6.35
N LEU A 332 7.70 4.20 -6.24
CA LEU A 332 7.80 5.33 -5.31
C LEU A 332 7.10 5.08 -3.97
N TYR A 333 6.23 4.06 -3.89
CA TYR A 333 5.44 3.78 -2.69
C TYR A 333 6.28 3.59 -1.44
N GLY A 334 7.39 2.85 -1.53
CA GLY A 334 8.19 2.49 -0.38
C GLY A 334 8.72 3.69 0.39
N ALA A 335 9.29 4.66 -0.33
CA ALA A 335 9.85 5.86 0.30
C ALA A 335 8.76 6.72 0.98
N ASP A 336 7.61 6.87 0.33
CA ASP A 336 6.50 7.65 0.87
C ASP A 336 5.78 6.91 2.01
N LEU A 337 5.63 5.57 1.93
CA LEU A 337 5.08 4.74 3.02
C LEU A 337 5.95 4.79 4.26
N VAL A 338 7.28 4.67 4.12
CA VAL A 338 8.20 4.76 5.26
C VAL A 338 8.10 6.13 5.92
N LYS A 339 8.10 7.22 5.15
CA LYS A 339 7.92 8.57 5.70
C LYS A 339 6.58 8.72 6.42
N PHE A 340 5.51 8.21 5.80
CA PHE A 340 4.17 8.30 6.37
C PHE A 340 4.05 7.45 7.64
N ALA A 341 4.64 6.26 7.68
CA ALA A 341 4.69 5.40 8.86
C ALA A 341 5.43 6.06 10.03
N ILE A 342 6.59 6.66 9.77
CA ILE A 342 7.35 7.39 10.80
C ILE A 342 6.53 8.57 11.34
N ALA A 343 5.96 9.40 10.47
CA ALA A 343 5.13 10.54 10.87
C ALA A 343 3.90 10.10 11.68
N THR A 344 3.29 8.97 11.31
CA THR A 344 2.15 8.39 12.03
C THR A 344 2.52 7.96 13.45
N ILE A 345 3.66 7.27 13.62
CA ILE A 345 4.15 6.86 14.94
C ILE A 345 4.51 8.08 15.80
N GLN A 346 5.07 9.12 15.20
CA GLN A 346 5.46 10.35 15.91
C GLN A 346 4.28 11.26 16.27
N GLY A 347 3.07 10.93 15.78
CA GLY A 347 1.90 11.79 15.94
C GLY A 347 1.95 13.07 15.11
N GLU A 348 2.86 13.15 14.14
CA GLU A 348 3.08 14.30 13.26
C GLU A 348 2.22 14.25 11.99
N SER A 349 1.50 13.15 11.76
CA SER A 349 0.64 13.01 10.59
C SER A 349 -0.56 13.96 10.70
N ALA A 350 -0.50 15.03 9.94
CA ALA A 350 -1.56 16.04 9.89
C ALA A 350 -2.81 15.57 9.11
N THR A 351 -2.71 14.45 8.36
CA THR A 351 -3.78 13.96 7.49
C THR A 351 -4.00 12.46 7.68
N ALA A 352 -5.28 12.06 7.73
CA ALA A 352 -5.66 10.64 7.77
C ALA A 352 -5.44 9.93 6.42
N ALA A 353 -5.14 10.65 5.35
CA ALA A 353 -4.95 10.09 4.02
C ALA A 353 -3.75 10.72 3.30
N ARG A 354 -2.90 9.88 2.74
CA ARG A 354 -1.80 10.25 1.85
C ARG A 354 -2.14 9.78 0.45
N TYR A 355 -2.50 10.74 -0.43
CA TYR A 355 -2.72 10.45 -1.84
C TYR A 355 -1.42 10.59 -2.62
N ILE A 356 -1.11 9.57 -3.41
CA ILE A 356 0.00 9.57 -4.35
C ILE A 356 -0.47 10.04 -5.74
N SER A 357 0.47 10.52 -6.54
CA SER A 357 0.23 10.90 -7.93
C SER A 357 -0.07 9.68 -8.80
N HIS A 358 -0.74 9.92 -9.90
CA HIS A 358 -0.94 8.97 -10.99
C HIS A 358 -0.71 9.66 -12.31
N GLU A 359 -0.32 8.92 -13.33
CA GLU A 359 -0.03 9.44 -14.67
C GLU A 359 -0.54 8.47 -15.73
N PHE A 360 -1.11 9.01 -16.82
CA PHE A 360 -1.45 8.21 -17.98
C PHE A 360 -0.22 7.93 -18.84
N LEU A 361 0.06 6.66 -19.06
CA LEU A 361 1.13 6.17 -19.92
C LEU A 361 0.53 5.58 -21.20
N GLY A 362 0.53 6.36 -22.26
CA GLY A 362 0.23 5.92 -23.62
C GLY A 362 1.49 5.78 -24.47
N LYS A 363 1.35 5.39 -25.74
CA LYS A 363 2.46 5.20 -26.70
C LYS A 363 3.46 6.36 -26.71
N ALA A 364 2.97 7.60 -26.73
CA ALA A 364 3.82 8.78 -26.77
C ALA A 364 4.63 8.99 -25.49
N SER A 365 4.04 8.69 -24.31
CA SER A 365 4.73 8.75 -23.02
C SER A 365 5.82 7.69 -22.92
N LEU A 366 5.51 6.45 -23.34
CA LEU A 366 6.46 5.34 -23.31
C LEU A 366 7.63 5.54 -24.28
N ALA A 367 7.39 6.14 -25.45
CA ALA A 367 8.45 6.48 -26.40
C ALA A 367 9.44 7.50 -25.79
N ARG A 368 8.94 8.50 -25.07
CA ARG A 368 9.79 9.48 -24.34
C ARG A 368 10.62 8.82 -23.24
N LEU A 369 9.99 7.98 -22.41
CA LEU A 369 10.69 7.26 -21.34
C LEU A 369 11.81 6.36 -21.85
N ASN A 370 11.63 5.70 -23.00
CA ASN A 370 12.67 4.88 -23.64
C ASN A 370 13.80 5.76 -24.21
N TRP A 371 13.49 6.93 -24.73
CA TRP A 371 14.46 7.91 -25.19
C TRP A 371 15.34 8.43 -24.06
N GLU A 372 14.75 8.79 -22.92
CA GLU A 372 15.48 9.24 -21.72
C GLU A 372 16.41 8.14 -21.18
N LYS A 373 15.94 6.89 -21.07
CA LYS A 373 16.78 5.74 -20.68
C LYS A 373 17.89 5.43 -21.68
N GLY A 374 17.68 5.72 -22.96
CA GLY A 374 18.69 5.62 -24.01
C GLY A 374 19.79 6.68 -23.86
N LEU A 375 19.43 7.90 -23.54
CA LEU A 375 20.37 9.01 -23.28
C LEU A 375 21.21 8.75 -22.02
N GLU A 376 20.60 8.31 -20.90
CA GLU A 376 21.31 7.98 -19.66
C GLU A 376 22.34 6.85 -19.88
N LYS A 377 22.04 5.85 -20.70
CA LYS A 377 22.98 4.79 -21.08
C LYS A 377 24.11 5.29 -21.96
N ALA A 378 23.84 6.23 -22.87
CA ALA A 378 24.86 6.83 -23.72
C ALA A 378 25.82 7.74 -22.92
N GLU A 379 25.31 8.52 -21.97
CA GLU A 379 26.11 9.36 -21.08
C GLU A 379 26.94 8.56 -20.06
N SER A 380 26.39 7.45 -19.55
CA SER A 380 27.12 6.55 -18.65
C SER A 380 28.22 5.76 -19.36
N GLY A 381 28.01 5.39 -20.64
CA GLY A 381 29.02 4.74 -21.50
C GLY A 381 30.15 5.69 -21.93
N ALA A 382 29.88 6.99 -22.07
CA ALA A 382 30.87 7.99 -22.43
C ALA A 382 31.78 8.43 -21.27
N ARG A 383 31.39 8.14 -20.01
CA ARG A 383 32.23 8.43 -18.82
C ARG A 383 33.15 7.26 -18.41
N THR A 384 33.08 6.14 -19.10
CA THR A 384 33.89 4.92 -18.84
C THR A 384 34.88 4.62 -19.97
N SER A 385 35.01 5.46 -20.94
CA SER A 385 36.04 5.48 -21.97
C SER A 385 36.86 6.77 -21.85
#